data_ec2487e3d8776ce7e5e7fa4bf240ca83
#
_entry.id   ec2487e3d8776ce7e5e7fa4bf240ca83
#
_cell.length_a   1.000
_cell.length_b   1.000
_cell.length_c   1.000
_cell.angle_alpha   90.00
_cell.angle_beta   90.00
_cell.angle_gamma   90.00
#
_symmetry.space_group_name_H-M   'P 1'
#
loop_
_entity.id
_entity.type
_entity.pdbx_description
1 polymer ?
#
loop_
_entity_poly.entity_id
_entity_poly.type
_entity_poly.pdbx_seq_one_letter_code
_entity_poly.pdbx_strand_id
1 'polypeptide(L)'
;MPSSVQNIRSQFQKRMVERDIRKDFLNDLAGFQFDVLLLDLIDERFNLYVEPQGTVCTLSSELVSSGFLVDSNEGVKYFSGSEEFWRLWEAGWSILVNKLRGLGVLDRLLVNQVFWSSLTENGGNFEPHYSSKHI
;
A
#
# COMPACT_ATOMS: atom_id res chain seq x y z
N MET A 1 13.07 8.12 8.56
CA MET A 1 12.83 6.66 8.42
C MET A 1 12.76 6.06 9.82
N PRO A 2 11.67 5.38 10.19
CA PRO A 2 11.54 4.74 11.51
C PRO A 2 12.65 3.72 11.76
N SER A 3 13.17 3.67 13.00
CA SER A 3 14.27 2.77 13.37
C SER A 3 13.88 1.30 13.23
N SER A 4 12.61 0.98 13.50
CA SER A 4 12.04 -0.36 13.37
C SER A 4 12.17 -0.97 11.97
N VAL A 5 12.17 -0.16 10.92
CA VAL A 5 12.35 -0.64 9.53
C VAL A 5 13.71 -1.35 9.35
N GLN A 6 14.70 -1.02 10.17
CA GLN A 6 16.00 -1.70 10.16
C GLN A 6 15.91 -3.17 10.59
N ASN A 7 14.87 -3.56 11.32
CA ASN A 7 14.63 -4.93 11.78
C ASN A 7 14.12 -5.86 10.67
N ILE A 8 13.73 -5.33 9.52
CA ILE A 8 13.26 -6.14 8.37
C ILE A 8 14.47 -6.89 7.79
N ARG A 9 14.42 -8.23 7.84
CA ARG A 9 15.54 -9.10 7.44
C ARG A 9 15.76 -9.13 5.93
N SER A 10 14.68 -9.19 5.15
CA SER A 10 14.76 -9.23 3.69
C SER A 10 15.09 -7.84 3.14
N GLN A 11 16.20 -7.71 2.44
CA GLN A 11 16.61 -6.47 1.78
C GLN A 11 15.60 -5.99 0.73
N PHE A 12 14.94 -6.93 0.05
CA PHE A 12 13.88 -6.60 -0.91
C PHE A 12 12.68 -5.98 -0.20
N GLN A 13 12.13 -6.66 0.81
CA GLN A 13 10.98 -6.19 1.59
C GLN A 13 11.27 -4.86 2.29
N LYS A 14 12.47 -4.72 2.86
CA LYS A 14 12.92 -3.47 3.47
C LYS A 14 12.87 -2.32 2.47
N ARG A 15 13.40 -2.49 1.26
CA ARG A 15 13.33 -1.47 0.21
C ARG A 15 11.89 -1.12 -0.19
N MET A 16 10.98 -2.11 -0.26
CA MET A 16 9.57 -1.85 -0.57
C MET A 16 8.91 -1.00 0.50
N VAL A 17 9.10 -1.34 1.77
CA VAL A 17 8.60 -0.56 2.91
C VAL A 17 9.19 0.85 2.93
N GLU A 18 10.50 0.99 2.71
CA GLU A 18 11.15 2.30 2.65
C GLU A 18 10.59 3.17 1.52
N ARG A 19 10.34 2.60 0.34
CA ARG A 19 9.75 3.30 -0.81
C ARG A 19 8.32 3.72 -0.53
N ASP A 20 7.53 2.86 0.12
CA ASP A 20 6.16 3.22 0.52
C ASP A 20 6.16 4.39 1.50
N ILE A 21 6.99 4.37 2.54
CA ILE A 21 7.07 5.46 3.51
C ILE A 21 7.54 6.77 2.86
N ARG A 22 8.52 6.71 1.94
CA ARG A 22 9.06 7.90 1.25
C ARG A 22 8.19 8.40 0.11
N LYS A 23 7.25 7.57 -0.37
CA LYS A 23 6.43 7.86 -1.56
C LYS A 23 7.26 8.12 -2.82
N ASP A 24 8.38 7.43 -2.96
CA ASP A 24 9.35 7.61 -4.05
C ASP A 24 8.77 7.22 -5.42
N PHE A 25 7.80 6.30 -5.46
CA PHE A 25 7.25 5.72 -6.68
C PHE A 25 6.80 6.78 -7.71
N LEU A 26 6.05 7.81 -7.28
CA LEU A 26 5.55 8.84 -8.18
C LEU A 26 6.66 9.72 -8.77
N ASN A 27 7.76 9.89 -8.05
CA ASN A 27 8.92 10.61 -8.54
C ASN A 27 9.70 9.76 -9.54
N ASP A 28 9.86 8.46 -9.23
CA ASP A 28 10.56 7.51 -10.07
C ASP A 28 9.85 7.30 -11.41
N LEU A 29 8.50 7.35 -11.44
CA LEU A 29 7.72 7.19 -12.68
C LEU A 29 8.17 8.11 -13.81
N ALA A 30 8.59 9.33 -13.50
CA ALA A 30 9.05 10.29 -14.50
C ALA A 30 10.39 9.88 -15.16
N GLY A 31 11.16 9.03 -14.50
CA GLY A 31 12.45 8.53 -14.96
C GLY A 31 12.39 7.19 -15.70
N PHE A 32 11.26 6.49 -15.65
CA PHE A 32 11.11 5.18 -16.27
C PHE A 32 10.50 5.27 -17.67
N GLN A 33 11.08 4.52 -18.61
CA GLN A 33 10.43 4.20 -19.87
C GLN A 33 9.75 2.84 -19.73
N PHE A 34 8.45 2.79 -20.00
CA PHE A 34 7.66 1.57 -19.97
C PHE A 34 6.58 1.60 -21.04
N ASP A 35 6.24 0.45 -21.58
CA ASP A 35 5.15 0.28 -22.53
C ASP A 35 3.82 0.07 -21.81
N VAL A 36 3.86 -0.56 -20.64
CA VAL A 36 2.70 -0.86 -19.78
C VAL A 36 3.08 -0.65 -18.32
N LEU A 37 2.22 0.04 -17.59
CA LEU A 37 2.23 0.09 -16.12
C LEU A 37 1.10 -0.80 -15.60
N LEU A 38 1.45 -1.92 -15.01
CA LEU A 38 0.47 -2.81 -14.39
C LEU A 38 0.30 -2.42 -12.92
N LEU A 39 -0.91 -2.05 -12.55
CA LEU A 39 -1.32 -1.84 -11.16
C LEU A 39 -2.17 -3.02 -10.70
N ASP A 40 -1.75 -3.63 -9.64
CA ASP A 40 -2.45 -4.72 -8.98
C ASP A 40 -2.99 -4.20 -7.65
N LEU A 41 -4.20 -4.60 -7.30
CA LEU A 41 -4.92 -4.12 -6.12
C LEU A 41 -4.81 -5.07 -4.93
N ILE A 42 -3.86 -6.00 -4.94
CA ILE A 42 -3.73 -7.02 -3.88
C ILE A 42 -3.41 -6.41 -2.51
N ASP A 43 -2.73 -5.28 -2.48
CA ASP A 43 -2.31 -4.63 -1.23
C ASP A 43 -3.41 -3.80 -0.57
N GLU A 44 -4.57 -3.61 -1.25
CA GLU A 44 -5.75 -2.93 -0.68
C GLU A 44 -6.37 -3.70 0.50
N ARG A 45 -6.00 -4.96 0.68
CA ARG A 45 -6.34 -5.76 1.87
C ARG A 45 -5.65 -5.28 3.15
N PHE A 46 -4.54 -4.55 3.04
CA PHE A 46 -3.82 -4.07 4.20
C PHE A 46 -4.43 -2.79 4.76
N ASN A 47 -4.32 -2.63 6.08
CA ASN A 47 -4.70 -1.40 6.74
C ASN A 47 -3.71 -0.28 6.41
N LEU A 48 -4.16 0.96 6.55
CA LEU A 48 -3.31 2.13 6.43
C LEU A 48 -2.97 2.69 7.81
N TYR A 49 -1.83 3.32 7.90
CA TYR A 49 -1.41 4.10 9.06
C TYR A 49 -1.06 5.51 8.62
N VAL A 50 -1.65 6.49 9.28
CA VAL A 50 -1.39 7.92 9.03
C VAL A 50 -0.61 8.46 10.21
N GLU A 51 0.64 8.86 9.95
CA GLU A 51 1.49 9.50 10.94
C GLU A 51 0.98 10.91 11.29
N PRO A 52 1.34 11.48 12.46
CA PRO A 52 0.87 12.80 12.88
C PRO A 52 1.15 13.92 11.87
N GLN A 53 2.24 13.81 11.12
CA GLN A 53 2.60 14.75 10.05
C GLN A 53 1.85 14.51 8.73
N GLY A 54 0.95 13.52 8.68
CA GLY A 54 0.10 13.22 7.52
C GLY A 54 0.68 12.22 6.51
N THR A 55 1.85 11.64 6.76
CA THR A 55 2.39 10.56 5.93
C THR A 55 1.51 9.32 6.06
N VAL A 56 1.08 8.77 4.95
CA VAL A 56 0.29 7.53 4.90
C VAL A 56 1.21 6.38 4.54
N CYS A 57 1.18 5.27 5.26
CA CYS A 57 1.89 4.06 4.88
C CYS A 57 0.99 2.82 4.99
N THR A 58 1.32 1.81 4.20
CA THR A 58 0.62 0.52 4.20
C THR A 58 1.15 -0.34 5.35
N LEU A 59 0.25 -0.83 6.19
CA LEU A 59 0.59 -1.77 7.27
C LEU A 59 0.80 -3.18 6.71
N SER A 60 1.84 -3.34 5.91
CA SER A 60 2.25 -4.66 5.43
C SER A 60 2.71 -5.55 6.59
N SER A 61 2.68 -6.87 6.39
CA SER A 61 3.14 -7.84 7.40
C SER A 61 4.57 -7.56 7.86
N GLU A 62 5.42 -7.13 6.94
CA GLU A 62 6.82 -6.81 7.18
C GLU A 62 6.98 -5.58 8.08
N LEU A 63 6.21 -4.53 7.79
CA LEU A 63 6.22 -3.31 8.59
C LEU A 63 5.70 -3.57 10.00
N VAL A 64 4.59 -4.30 10.12
CA VAL A 64 4.01 -4.66 11.43
C VAL A 64 4.99 -5.52 12.24
N SER A 65 5.57 -6.55 11.60
CA SER A 65 6.53 -7.47 12.25
C SER A 65 7.83 -6.79 12.67
N SER A 66 8.18 -5.66 12.07
CA SER A 66 9.38 -4.90 12.44
C SER A 66 9.27 -4.19 13.80
N GLY A 67 8.05 -4.08 14.36
CA GLY A 67 7.77 -3.32 15.59
C GLY A 67 7.36 -1.86 15.33
N PHE A 68 7.07 -1.49 14.09
CA PHE A 68 6.74 -0.12 13.70
C PHE A 68 5.62 0.50 14.53
N LEU A 69 4.55 -0.23 14.81
CA LEU A 69 3.40 0.29 15.58
C LEU A 69 3.72 0.52 17.07
N VAL A 70 4.75 -0.12 17.59
CA VAL A 70 5.22 0.10 18.97
C VAL A 70 6.01 1.41 19.05
N ASP A 71 6.80 1.69 18.01
CA ASP A 71 7.62 2.90 17.93
C ASP A 71 6.81 4.14 17.51
N SER A 72 5.68 3.92 16.79
CA SER A 72 4.89 4.98 16.15
C SER A 72 3.46 5.01 16.73
N ASN A 73 3.33 5.29 18.01
CA ASN A 73 2.06 5.20 18.74
C ASN A 73 1.15 6.46 18.64
N GLU A 74 1.59 7.52 17.94
CA GLU A 74 0.83 8.78 17.86
C GLU A 74 -0.04 8.91 16.60
N GLY A 75 0.11 8.02 15.65
CA GLY A 75 -0.66 8.06 14.40
C GLY A 75 -1.99 7.33 14.49
N VAL A 76 -2.74 7.37 13.40
CA VAL A 76 -4.07 6.76 13.29
C VAL A 76 -4.05 5.59 12.32
N LYS A 77 -4.60 4.46 12.76
CA LYS A 77 -4.79 3.28 11.92
C LYS A 77 -6.19 3.32 11.29
N TYR A 78 -6.26 3.18 9.98
CA TYR A 78 -7.50 3.01 9.22
C TYR A 78 -7.59 1.58 8.68
N PHE A 79 -8.73 0.94 8.95
CA PHE A 79 -8.97 -0.43 8.50
C PHE A 79 -9.29 -0.45 7.01
N SER A 80 -8.74 -1.43 6.31
CA SER A 80 -9.09 -1.70 4.91
C SER A 80 -10.61 -1.83 4.79
N GLY A 81 -11.20 -1.16 3.79
CA GLY A 81 -12.63 -1.12 3.55
C GLY A 81 -13.43 -0.14 4.41
N SER A 82 -12.81 0.60 5.33
CA SER A 82 -13.48 1.69 6.05
C SER A 82 -13.72 2.90 5.12
N GLU A 83 -14.63 3.79 5.50
CA GLU A 83 -14.89 5.02 4.75
C GLU A 83 -13.64 5.90 4.62
N GLU A 84 -12.89 6.02 5.71
CA GLU A 84 -11.64 6.78 5.73
C GLU A 84 -10.56 6.14 4.86
N PHE A 85 -10.47 4.79 4.84
CA PHE A 85 -9.59 4.06 3.95
C PHE A 85 -9.90 4.41 2.48
N TRP A 86 -11.15 4.34 2.07
CA TRP A 86 -11.56 4.63 0.71
C TRP A 86 -11.30 6.08 0.32
N ARG A 87 -11.52 7.02 1.20
CA ARG A 87 -11.22 8.44 0.97
C ARG A 87 -9.72 8.66 0.72
N LEU A 88 -8.85 8.01 1.51
CA LEU A 88 -7.41 8.08 1.32
C LEU A 88 -6.98 7.40 0.01
N TRP A 89 -7.60 6.26 -0.30
CA TRP A 89 -7.36 5.53 -1.54
C TRP A 89 -7.73 6.36 -2.77
N GLU A 90 -8.91 6.96 -2.80
CA GLU A 90 -9.37 7.83 -3.88
C GLU A 90 -8.44 9.03 -4.09
N ALA A 91 -7.97 9.62 -2.99
CA ALA A 91 -6.99 10.70 -3.05
C ALA A 91 -5.67 10.23 -3.70
N GLY A 92 -5.15 9.08 -3.28
CA GLY A 92 -3.94 8.46 -3.86
C GLY A 92 -4.13 8.11 -5.33
N TRP A 93 -5.27 7.52 -5.70
CA TRP A 93 -5.64 7.22 -7.08
C TRP A 93 -5.66 8.47 -7.95
N SER A 94 -6.28 9.55 -7.46
CA SER A 94 -6.35 10.82 -8.17
C SER A 94 -4.95 11.42 -8.42
N ILE A 95 -4.05 11.31 -7.44
CA ILE A 95 -2.66 11.76 -7.58
C ILE A 95 -1.94 10.95 -8.66
N LEU A 96 -2.07 9.61 -8.64
CA LEU A 96 -1.47 8.72 -9.63
C LEU A 96 -1.97 9.04 -11.05
N VAL A 97 -3.29 9.11 -11.24
CA VAL A 97 -3.91 9.39 -12.54
C VAL A 97 -3.46 10.76 -13.08
N ASN A 98 -3.44 11.79 -12.24
CA ASN A 98 -2.99 13.11 -12.65
C ASN A 98 -1.49 13.13 -13.01
N LYS A 99 -0.66 12.38 -12.28
CA LYS A 99 0.76 12.23 -12.62
C LYS A 99 0.94 11.56 -13.97
N LEU A 100 0.27 10.44 -14.23
CA LEU A 100 0.35 9.71 -15.51
C LEU A 100 -0.18 10.54 -16.67
N ARG A 101 -1.27 11.29 -16.45
CA ARG A 101 -1.81 12.24 -17.46
C ARG A 101 -0.81 13.33 -17.78
N GLY A 102 -0.18 13.92 -16.77
CA GLY A 102 0.86 14.94 -16.95
C GLY A 102 2.10 14.44 -17.68
N LEU A 103 2.41 13.15 -17.56
CA LEU A 103 3.50 12.48 -18.29
C LEU A 103 3.08 12.01 -19.69
N GLY A 104 1.80 12.09 -20.06
CA GLY A 104 1.28 11.62 -21.34
C GLY A 104 1.28 10.09 -21.52
N VAL A 105 1.22 9.34 -20.42
CA VAL A 105 1.30 7.86 -20.41
C VAL A 105 0.12 7.19 -19.70
N LEU A 106 -0.97 7.90 -19.50
CA LEU A 106 -2.15 7.35 -18.82
C LEU A 106 -2.78 6.16 -19.56
N ASP A 107 -2.70 6.16 -20.89
CA ASP A 107 -3.16 5.08 -21.76
C ASP A 107 -2.36 3.77 -21.60
N ARG A 108 -1.23 3.82 -20.94
CA ARG A 108 -0.39 2.66 -20.62
C ARG A 108 -0.73 2.00 -19.28
N LEU A 109 -1.65 2.58 -18.51
CA LEU A 109 -2.08 2.02 -17.22
C LEU A 109 -3.06 0.87 -17.44
N LEU A 110 -2.69 -0.31 -16.97
CA LEU A 110 -3.56 -1.46 -16.82
C LEU A 110 -3.81 -1.73 -15.34
N VAL A 111 -5.07 -1.81 -14.94
CA VAL A 111 -5.44 -2.19 -13.57
C VAL A 111 -5.83 -3.67 -13.59
N ASN A 112 -5.08 -4.49 -12.85
CA ASN A 112 -5.40 -5.88 -12.65
C ASN A 112 -6.46 -6.01 -11.56
N GLN A 113 -7.67 -6.38 -11.94
CA GLN A 113 -8.77 -6.59 -11.01
C GLN A 113 -8.58 -7.93 -10.30
N VAL A 114 -8.04 -7.89 -9.09
CA VAL A 114 -7.81 -9.06 -8.25
C VAL A 114 -9.02 -9.26 -7.32
N PHE A 115 -9.54 -10.48 -7.28
CA PHE A 115 -10.58 -10.85 -6.32
C PHE A 115 -9.92 -11.58 -5.14
N TRP A 116 -10.11 -11.07 -3.95
CA TRP A 116 -9.64 -11.71 -2.74
C TRP A 116 -10.64 -12.76 -2.26
N SER A 117 -10.19 -14.00 -2.10
CA SER A 117 -11.01 -15.04 -1.47
C SER A 117 -10.88 -15.00 0.05
N SER A 118 -12.01 -15.09 0.75
CA SER A 118 -12.04 -15.24 2.22
C SER A 118 -11.74 -16.66 2.69
N LEU A 119 -11.76 -17.62 1.78
CA LEU A 119 -11.61 -19.03 2.10
C LEU A 119 -10.34 -19.61 1.49
N THR A 120 -9.67 -20.45 2.24
CA THR A 120 -8.61 -21.33 1.71
C THR A 120 -9.23 -22.48 0.92
N GLU A 121 -8.43 -23.17 0.12
CA GLU A 121 -8.84 -24.36 -0.65
C GLU A 121 -9.53 -25.43 0.20
N ASN A 122 -9.17 -25.53 1.47
CA ASN A 122 -9.74 -26.49 2.44
C ASN A 122 -10.95 -25.92 3.21
N GLY A 123 -11.52 -24.79 2.80
CA GLY A 123 -12.67 -24.15 3.43
C GLY A 123 -12.38 -23.44 4.76
N GLY A 124 -11.10 -23.34 5.15
CA GLY A 124 -10.69 -22.53 6.30
C GLY A 124 -10.72 -21.04 5.97
N ASN A 125 -10.91 -20.18 6.97
CA ASN A 125 -10.79 -18.74 6.80
C ASN A 125 -9.31 -18.34 6.77
N PHE A 126 -8.98 -17.34 5.97
CA PHE A 126 -7.72 -16.61 6.13
C PHE A 126 -7.67 -15.94 7.51
N GLU A 127 -6.47 -15.75 8.03
CA GLU A 127 -6.27 -15.13 9.32
C GLU A 127 -6.99 -13.77 9.43
N PRO A 128 -7.50 -13.40 10.65
CA PRO A 128 -8.38 -12.25 10.86
C PRO A 128 -7.77 -10.88 10.54
N HIS A 129 -6.49 -10.84 10.16
CA HIS A 129 -5.82 -9.61 9.72
C HIS A 129 -6.17 -9.19 8.29
N TYR A 130 -6.82 -10.08 7.53
CA TYR A 130 -7.21 -9.84 6.14
C TYR A 130 -8.73 -9.83 6.06
N SER A 131 -9.32 -8.65 6.03
CA SER A 131 -10.76 -8.52 5.84
C SER A 131 -11.11 -8.68 4.38
N SER A 132 -11.77 -9.79 4.04
CA SER A 132 -12.31 -10.02 2.69
C SER A 132 -13.71 -9.44 2.50
N LYS A 133 -14.26 -8.79 3.52
CA LYS A 133 -15.68 -8.38 3.51
C LYS A 133 -15.96 -7.10 2.71
N HIS A 134 -14.94 -6.44 2.15
CA HIS A 134 -15.11 -5.08 1.63
C HIS A 134 -14.36 -4.79 0.31
N ILE A 135 -13.99 -5.82 -0.44
CA ILE A 135 -13.46 -5.63 -1.81
C ILE A 135 -14.48 -6.08 -2.83
#